data_74fe596398c5cf84ca1dd2108bcbecee
#
_entry.id   74fe596398c5cf84ca1dd2108bcbecee
#
_cell.length_a   1.000
_cell.length_b   1.000
_cell.length_c   1.000
_cell.angle_alpha   90.00
_cell.angle_beta   90.00
_cell.angle_gamma   90.00
#
_symmetry.space_group_name_H-M   'P 1'
#
loop_
_entity.id
_entity.type
_entity.pdbx_description
1 polymer ?
#
loop_
_entity_poly.entity_id
_entity_poly.type
_entity_poly.pdbx_seq_one_letter_code
_entity_poly.pdbx_strand_id
1 'polypeptide(L)'
;KSWLQAETSLELEVVRTYSLPHYVDEHTLVICSSYSGNTEETLFTLEDASNRGAQIAIIAAGGKLVEIAHERNITSIVLPNEGIQPRMAMLYNLRGLLQILAHFDQIDHAQYDAVAGYADWLRDESARWTSEVTTDKNIAKQLALFAVGKTPVFYAGHLMAPVAYKWKISWNENAKNVAFWNELPEFNHNEFMGWASHPIEKPFAVFDLVSEFEHERIQKRFEVSDRLLSGRRPKAHIVSLQGDSPLAQMLWACILADFVSIYVAVLNGVDPAPVELIEKFKKELSK
;
A
#
# COMPACT_ATOMS: atom_id res chain seq x y z
N LYS A 1 -3.88 8.32 -3.16
CA LYS A 1 -5.23 8.90 -3.22
C LYS A 1 -5.48 9.71 -1.96
N SER A 2 -5.59 9.14 -0.76
CA SER A 2 -5.97 9.85 0.48
C SER A 2 -5.11 11.09 0.77
N TRP A 3 -3.79 10.99 0.62
CA TRP A 3 -2.89 12.13 0.77
C TRP A 3 -3.21 13.27 -0.22
N LEU A 4 -3.26 12.99 -1.53
CA LEU A 4 -3.56 14.02 -2.54
C LEU A 4 -4.94 14.65 -2.34
N GLN A 5 -5.95 13.86 -1.96
CA GLN A 5 -7.28 14.38 -1.66
C GLN A 5 -7.33 15.25 -0.40
N ALA A 6 -6.40 15.07 0.54
CA ALA A 6 -6.28 15.93 1.71
C ALA A 6 -5.59 17.27 1.41
N GLU A 7 -4.73 17.32 0.38
CA GLU A 7 -3.91 18.48 0.06
C GLU A 7 -4.31 19.22 -1.23
N THR A 8 -5.11 18.58 -2.08
CA THR A 8 -5.49 19.13 -3.39
C THR A 8 -6.99 18.93 -3.65
N SER A 9 -7.52 19.63 -4.66
CA SER A 9 -8.89 19.44 -5.15
C SER A 9 -9.00 18.28 -6.17
N LEU A 10 -7.98 17.47 -6.35
CA LEU A 10 -7.95 16.40 -7.32
C LEU A 10 -8.96 15.31 -6.99
N GLU A 11 -9.88 15.05 -7.91
CA GLU A 11 -10.73 13.87 -7.88
C GLU A 11 -9.98 12.68 -8.50
N LEU A 12 -9.67 11.68 -7.68
CA LEU A 12 -8.92 10.51 -8.09
C LEU A 12 -9.64 9.24 -7.67
N GLU A 13 -9.91 8.37 -8.62
CA GLU A 13 -10.43 7.03 -8.36
C GLU A 13 -9.40 5.94 -8.73
N VAL A 14 -9.42 4.83 -7.98
CA VAL A 14 -8.55 3.68 -8.23
C VAL A 14 -9.40 2.50 -8.67
N VAL A 15 -9.29 2.14 -9.94
CA VAL A 15 -9.98 1.00 -10.55
C VAL A 15 -9.07 -0.22 -10.53
N ARG A 16 -9.63 -1.39 -10.13
CA ARG A 16 -8.90 -2.67 -10.03
C ARG A 16 -9.70 -3.82 -10.66
N THR A 17 -10.46 -3.51 -11.70
CA THR A 17 -11.32 -4.47 -12.41
C THR A 17 -11.01 -4.44 -13.91
N TYR A 18 -11.73 -5.25 -14.69
CA TYR A 18 -11.57 -5.36 -16.15
C TYR A 18 -12.30 -4.28 -16.96
N SER A 19 -13.05 -3.39 -16.31
CA SER A 19 -13.81 -2.32 -16.97
C SER A 19 -13.75 -1.03 -16.18
N LEU A 20 -13.86 0.09 -16.88
CA LEU A 20 -13.91 1.41 -16.29
C LEU A 20 -15.36 1.79 -15.89
N PRO A 21 -15.54 2.64 -14.87
CA PRO A 21 -16.83 3.20 -14.52
C PRO A 21 -17.49 3.91 -15.71
N HIS A 22 -18.83 3.95 -15.72
CA HIS A 22 -19.60 4.53 -16.82
C HIS A 22 -19.38 6.02 -17.06
N TYR A 23 -18.91 6.76 -16.06
CA TYR A 23 -18.63 8.19 -16.19
C TYR A 23 -17.31 8.51 -16.92
N VAL A 24 -16.48 7.50 -17.19
CA VAL A 24 -15.24 7.71 -17.93
C VAL A 24 -15.54 7.97 -19.40
N ASP A 25 -15.06 9.11 -19.88
CA ASP A 25 -15.26 9.65 -21.25
C ASP A 25 -14.01 10.38 -21.76
N GLU A 26 -14.14 11.16 -22.84
CA GLU A 26 -13.06 11.94 -23.46
C GLU A 26 -12.47 13.06 -22.58
N HIS A 27 -13.14 13.42 -21.48
CA HIS A 27 -12.66 14.42 -20.50
C HIS A 27 -11.93 13.77 -19.31
N THR A 28 -11.81 12.46 -19.30
CA THR A 28 -11.19 11.69 -18.21
C THR A 28 -9.73 11.35 -18.56
N LEU A 29 -8.80 11.58 -17.63
CA LEU A 29 -7.44 11.05 -17.72
C LEU A 29 -7.39 9.67 -17.05
N VAL A 30 -7.12 8.63 -17.81
CA VAL A 30 -6.93 7.25 -17.34
C VAL A 30 -5.45 6.93 -17.29
N ILE A 31 -4.92 6.67 -16.08
CA ILE A 31 -3.52 6.30 -15.88
C ILE A 31 -3.41 4.79 -15.68
N CYS A 32 -2.92 4.09 -16.70
CA CYS A 32 -2.70 2.64 -16.68
C CYS A 32 -1.36 2.33 -16.01
N SER A 33 -1.39 1.86 -14.76
CA SER A 33 -0.18 1.62 -13.97
C SER A 33 -0.01 0.13 -13.66
N SER A 34 1.11 -0.45 -14.12
CA SER A 34 1.52 -1.82 -13.81
C SER A 34 3.03 -1.94 -13.89
N TYR A 35 3.71 -2.29 -12.78
CA TYR A 35 5.17 -2.40 -12.77
C TYR A 35 5.66 -3.41 -13.82
N SER A 36 5.06 -4.60 -13.93
CA SER A 36 5.41 -5.61 -14.95
C SER A 36 4.98 -5.23 -16.36
N GLY A 37 4.01 -4.30 -16.51
CA GLY A 37 3.38 -3.94 -17.77
C GLY A 37 2.52 -5.01 -18.42
N ASN A 38 2.26 -6.13 -17.72
CA ASN A 38 1.53 -7.29 -18.25
C ASN A 38 0.30 -7.65 -17.40
N THR A 39 -0.13 -6.78 -16.49
CA THR A 39 -1.32 -7.01 -15.68
C THR A 39 -2.56 -7.02 -16.56
N GLU A 40 -3.27 -8.13 -16.57
CA GLU A 40 -4.40 -8.38 -17.47
C GLU A 40 -5.48 -7.31 -17.32
N GLU A 41 -5.90 -7.02 -16.08
CA GLU A 41 -6.91 -6.02 -15.78
C GLU A 41 -6.51 -4.62 -16.30
N THR A 42 -5.22 -4.28 -16.21
CA THR A 42 -4.71 -2.99 -16.69
C THR A 42 -4.72 -2.91 -18.22
N LEU A 43 -4.43 -4.01 -18.90
CA LEU A 43 -4.50 -4.07 -20.37
C LEU A 43 -5.96 -3.95 -20.86
N PHE A 44 -6.89 -4.64 -20.20
CA PHE A 44 -8.32 -4.52 -20.52
C PHE A 44 -8.86 -3.11 -20.29
N THR A 45 -8.51 -2.47 -19.16
CA THR A 45 -8.95 -1.10 -18.88
C THR A 45 -8.29 -0.07 -19.80
N LEU A 46 -7.08 -0.32 -20.31
CA LEU A 46 -6.47 0.51 -21.33
C LEU A 46 -7.28 0.49 -22.64
N GLU A 47 -7.69 -0.70 -23.10
CA GLU A 47 -8.50 -0.81 -24.31
C GLU A 47 -9.90 -0.21 -24.11
N ASP A 48 -10.53 -0.38 -22.93
CA ASP A 48 -11.81 0.25 -22.60
C ASP A 48 -11.68 1.79 -22.61
N ALA A 49 -10.61 2.35 -22.02
CA ALA A 49 -10.32 3.78 -22.07
C ALA A 49 -10.15 4.30 -23.51
N SER A 50 -9.41 3.56 -24.35
CA SER A 50 -9.21 3.89 -25.75
C SER A 50 -10.53 3.92 -26.52
N ASN A 51 -11.40 2.93 -26.31
CA ASN A 51 -12.71 2.84 -26.97
C ASN A 51 -13.67 3.99 -26.57
N ARG A 52 -13.48 4.56 -25.37
CA ARG A 52 -14.28 5.70 -24.87
C ARG A 52 -13.68 7.06 -25.23
N GLY A 53 -12.52 7.07 -25.90
CA GLY A 53 -11.83 8.31 -26.26
C GLY A 53 -11.18 9.04 -25.08
N ALA A 54 -11.00 8.37 -23.94
CA ALA A 54 -10.36 8.96 -22.76
C ALA A 54 -8.90 9.34 -23.05
N GLN A 55 -8.38 10.33 -22.35
CA GLN A 55 -6.95 10.61 -22.34
C GLN A 55 -6.22 9.51 -21.57
N ILE A 56 -5.14 8.98 -22.15
CA ILE A 56 -4.43 7.84 -21.56
C ILE A 56 -2.98 8.20 -21.25
N ALA A 57 -2.51 7.78 -20.08
CA ALA A 57 -1.10 7.78 -19.73
C ALA A 57 -0.71 6.40 -19.16
N ILE A 58 0.57 6.02 -19.31
CA ILE A 58 1.05 4.68 -18.91
C ILE A 58 2.23 4.82 -17.95
N ILE A 59 2.25 3.95 -16.93
CA ILE A 59 3.37 3.79 -15.98
C ILE A 59 3.70 2.31 -15.91
N ALA A 60 4.90 1.91 -16.37
CA ALA A 60 5.35 0.52 -16.33
C ALA A 60 6.88 0.43 -16.37
N ALA A 61 7.46 -0.69 -15.92
CA ALA A 61 8.90 -0.95 -16.07
C ALA A 61 9.24 -1.73 -17.35
N GLY A 62 8.24 -2.15 -18.13
CA GLY A 62 8.39 -2.92 -19.36
C GLY A 62 7.08 -3.55 -19.81
N GLY A 63 7.16 -4.65 -20.57
CA GLY A 63 6.02 -5.45 -20.99
C GLY A 63 5.11 -4.78 -22.02
N LYS A 64 3.93 -5.36 -22.21
CA LYS A 64 2.95 -4.94 -23.23
C LYS A 64 2.53 -3.47 -23.11
N LEU A 65 2.43 -2.95 -21.90
CA LEU A 65 2.07 -1.53 -21.69
C LEU A 65 3.09 -0.59 -22.32
N VAL A 66 4.41 -0.87 -22.19
CA VAL A 66 5.46 -0.04 -22.82
C VAL A 66 5.44 -0.20 -24.33
N GLU A 67 5.24 -1.40 -24.85
CA GLU A 67 5.10 -1.66 -26.27
C GLU A 67 3.92 -0.84 -26.86
N ILE A 68 2.74 -0.94 -26.26
CA ILE A 68 1.55 -0.18 -26.69
C ILE A 68 1.77 1.32 -26.58
N ALA A 69 2.47 1.80 -25.54
CA ALA A 69 2.79 3.22 -25.38
C ALA A 69 3.61 3.74 -26.58
N HIS A 70 4.61 2.98 -27.01
CA HIS A 70 5.42 3.32 -28.18
C HIS A 70 4.63 3.24 -29.48
N GLU A 71 3.88 2.15 -29.72
CA GLU A 71 3.13 1.95 -30.94
C GLU A 71 2.04 3.00 -31.17
N ARG A 72 1.34 3.38 -30.08
CA ARG A 72 0.22 4.34 -30.14
C ARG A 72 0.61 5.77 -29.76
N ASN A 73 1.91 6.04 -29.53
CA ASN A 73 2.43 7.34 -29.08
C ASN A 73 1.69 7.89 -27.84
N ILE A 74 1.47 7.02 -26.83
CA ILE A 74 0.82 7.38 -25.58
C ILE A 74 1.86 7.94 -24.60
N THR A 75 1.52 9.03 -23.90
CA THR A 75 2.36 9.60 -22.82
C THR A 75 2.67 8.51 -21.79
N SER A 76 3.96 8.29 -21.53
CA SER A 76 4.35 7.19 -20.64
C SER A 76 5.58 7.49 -19.80
N ILE A 77 5.66 6.85 -18.65
CA ILE A 77 6.85 6.80 -17.80
C ILE A 77 7.32 5.35 -17.72
N VAL A 78 8.52 5.13 -18.24
CA VAL A 78 9.21 3.84 -18.11
C VAL A 78 10.00 3.85 -16.80
N LEU A 79 9.57 3.02 -15.86
CA LEU A 79 10.19 2.89 -14.54
C LEU A 79 11.49 2.07 -14.63
N PRO A 80 12.45 2.27 -13.70
CA PRO A 80 13.62 1.41 -13.60
C PRO A 80 13.23 -0.06 -13.41
N ASN A 81 13.84 -0.95 -14.21
CA ASN A 81 13.67 -2.40 -14.07
C ASN A 81 14.92 -3.01 -13.42
N GLU A 82 14.95 -3.01 -12.09
CA GLU A 82 16.09 -3.47 -11.30
C GLU A 82 15.93 -4.93 -10.80
N GLY A 83 15.00 -5.68 -11.36
CA GLY A 83 14.73 -7.06 -10.95
C GLY A 83 14.07 -7.19 -9.57
N ILE A 84 13.54 -6.09 -9.02
CA ILE A 84 12.81 -6.10 -7.76
C ILE A 84 11.38 -6.62 -7.94
N GLN A 85 10.83 -7.15 -6.87
CA GLN A 85 9.42 -7.58 -6.89
C GLN A 85 8.49 -6.37 -6.99
N PRO A 86 7.35 -6.47 -7.73
CA PRO A 86 6.44 -5.34 -7.94
C PRO A 86 5.97 -4.65 -6.64
N ARG A 87 5.78 -5.41 -5.57
CA ARG A 87 5.42 -4.88 -4.25
C ARG A 87 6.47 -3.95 -3.63
N MET A 88 7.74 -4.08 -4.04
CA MET A 88 8.85 -3.22 -3.60
C MET A 88 8.99 -1.97 -4.47
N ALA A 89 8.34 -1.91 -5.64
CA ALA A 89 8.39 -0.80 -6.59
C ALA A 89 7.40 0.34 -6.25
N MET A 90 6.84 0.37 -5.03
CA MET A 90 5.82 1.35 -4.64
C MET A 90 6.30 2.79 -4.85
N LEU A 91 7.52 3.14 -4.45
CA LEU A 91 8.06 4.49 -4.59
C LEU A 91 8.27 4.88 -6.06
N TYR A 92 8.70 3.95 -6.92
CA TYR A 92 8.79 4.19 -8.36
C TYR A 92 7.42 4.50 -8.97
N ASN A 93 6.41 3.67 -8.64
CA ASN A 93 5.05 3.89 -9.12
C ASN A 93 4.46 5.21 -8.59
N LEU A 94 4.69 5.54 -7.31
CA LEU A 94 4.24 6.82 -6.73
C LEU A 94 4.88 8.00 -7.45
N ARG A 95 6.20 7.98 -7.65
CA ARG A 95 6.92 9.04 -8.37
C ARG A 95 6.44 9.17 -9.81
N GLY A 96 6.25 8.04 -10.51
CA GLY A 96 5.70 8.03 -11.86
C GLY A 96 4.29 8.60 -11.92
N LEU A 97 3.42 8.25 -10.98
CA LEU A 97 2.07 8.80 -10.89
C LEU A 97 2.08 10.33 -10.70
N LEU A 98 2.88 10.82 -9.75
CA LEU A 98 2.97 12.26 -9.49
C LEU A 98 3.53 13.02 -10.68
N GLN A 99 4.51 12.45 -11.40
CA GLN A 99 5.06 13.04 -12.62
C GLN A 99 4.02 13.14 -13.73
N ILE A 100 3.21 12.11 -13.94
CA ILE A 100 2.10 12.14 -14.91
C ILE A 100 1.07 13.20 -14.49
N LEU A 101 0.65 13.22 -13.24
CA LEU A 101 -0.33 14.18 -12.75
C LEU A 101 0.18 15.63 -12.89
N ALA A 102 1.45 15.89 -12.60
CA ALA A 102 2.07 17.19 -12.80
C ALA A 102 2.20 17.56 -14.29
N HIS A 103 2.52 16.61 -15.17
CA HIS A 103 2.59 16.82 -16.62
C HIS A 103 1.23 17.22 -17.23
N PHE A 104 0.13 16.72 -16.68
CA PHE A 104 -1.23 17.07 -17.08
C PHE A 104 -1.84 18.20 -16.24
N ASP A 105 -1.04 18.96 -15.49
CA ASP A 105 -1.45 20.09 -14.65
C ASP A 105 -2.54 19.74 -13.62
N GLN A 106 -2.58 18.46 -13.17
CA GLN A 106 -3.54 18.00 -12.17
C GLN A 106 -3.06 18.24 -10.72
N ILE A 107 -1.76 18.43 -10.53
CA ILE A 107 -1.11 18.78 -9.26
C ILE A 107 0.07 19.71 -9.53
N ASP A 108 0.51 20.42 -8.50
CA ASP A 108 1.76 21.20 -8.56
C ASP A 108 2.99 20.28 -8.54
N HIS A 109 4.07 20.74 -9.17
CA HIS A 109 5.38 20.07 -9.08
C HIS A 109 5.87 19.89 -7.63
N ALA A 110 5.40 20.72 -6.71
CA ALA A 110 5.74 20.61 -5.28
C ALA A 110 5.37 19.25 -4.68
N GLN A 111 4.22 18.65 -5.06
CA GLN A 111 3.86 17.30 -4.61
C GLN A 111 4.79 16.22 -5.17
N TYR A 112 5.27 16.39 -6.41
CA TYR A 112 6.27 15.49 -6.99
C TYR A 112 7.61 15.59 -6.26
N ASP A 113 8.06 16.80 -5.95
CA ASP A 113 9.35 17.06 -5.29
C ASP A 113 9.32 16.65 -3.81
N ALA A 114 8.18 16.77 -3.14
CA ALA A 114 8.02 16.42 -1.73
C ALA A 114 8.47 14.97 -1.43
N VAL A 115 8.17 14.01 -2.32
CA VAL A 115 8.60 12.60 -2.13
C VAL A 115 10.11 12.48 -2.10
N ALA A 116 10.82 13.22 -2.97
CA ALA A 116 12.28 13.21 -3.02
C ALA A 116 12.90 13.88 -1.79
N GLY A 117 12.23 14.90 -1.24
CA GLY A 117 12.67 15.61 -0.03
C GLY A 117 12.83 14.71 1.20
N TYR A 118 12.09 13.60 1.25
CA TYR A 118 12.19 12.64 2.36
C TYR A 118 13.25 11.54 2.16
N ALA A 119 13.95 11.50 1.02
CA ALA A 119 14.83 10.37 0.68
C ALA A 119 15.95 10.11 1.70
N ASP A 120 16.64 11.16 2.14
CA ASP A 120 17.75 11.03 3.10
C ASP A 120 17.24 10.61 4.48
N TRP A 121 16.18 11.25 4.95
CA TRP A 121 15.55 10.89 6.22
C TRP A 121 15.06 9.42 6.22
N LEU A 122 14.39 8.98 5.14
CA LEU A 122 13.94 7.59 5.02
C LEU A 122 15.10 6.58 4.97
N ARG A 123 16.22 6.97 4.36
CA ARG A 123 17.44 6.16 4.37
C ARG A 123 17.98 6.00 5.78
N ASP A 124 18.04 7.08 6.56
CA ASP A 124 18.51 7.05 7.94
C ASP A 124 17.58 6.25 8.85
N GLU A 125 16.26 6.39 8.69
CA GLU A 125 15.27 5.58 9.41
C GLU A 125 15.39 4.11 9.07
N SER A 126 15.45 3.76 7.78
CA SER A 126 15.55 2.36 7.34
C SER A 126 16.87 1.69 7.75
N ALA A 127 17.96 2.45 7.89
CA ALA A 127 19.21 1.93 8.40
C ALA A 127 19.10 1.37 9.83
N ARG A 128 18.14 1.87 10.62
CA ARG A 128 17.86 1.37 11.98
C ARG A 128 17.13 0.02 11.99
N TRP A 129 16.66 -0.44 10.83
CA TRP A 129 15.88 -1.67 10.70
C TRP A 129 16.65 -2.80 10.01
N THR A 130 17.90 -2.56 9.63
CA THR A 130 18.74 -3.57 8.95
C THR A 130 19.10 -4.74 9.86
N SER A 131 19.61 -5.82 9.28
CA SER A 131 19.95 -7.07 9.98
C SER A 131 21.01 -6.88 11.07
N GLU A 132 21.90 -5.92 10.91
CA GLU A 132 23.01 -5.61 11.81
C GLU A 132 22.55 -4.95 13.12
N VAL A 133 21.37 -4.29 13.10
CA VAL A 133 20.85 -3.62 14.31
C VAL A 133 20.21 -4.67 15.24
N THR A 134 20.63 -4.67 16.50
CA THR A 134 20.14 -5.60 17.52
C THR A 134 18.64 -5.48 17.74
N THR A 135 17.98 -6.58 18.13
CA THR A 135 16.51 -6.64 18.27
C THR A 135 15.95 -5.59 19.24
N ASP A 136 16.64 -5.30 20.32
CA ASP A 136 16.23 -4.31 21.32
C ASP A 136 16.21 -2.87 20.77
N LYS A 137 16.92 -2.60 19.67
CA LYS A 137 17.00 -1.29 19.00
C LYS A 137 16.30 -1.27 17.64
N ASN A 138 15.74 -2.40 17.20
CA ASN A 138 15.15 -2.57 15.87
C ASN A 138 13.66 -2.84 15.97
N ILE A 139 12.86 -1.79 15.77
CA ILE A 139 11.39 -1.90 15.85
C ILE A 139 10.83 -2.93 14.86
N ALA A 140 11.40 -3.06 13.66
CA ALA A 140 10.91 -4.02 12.68
C ALA A 140 11.07 -5.48 13.18
N LYS A 141 12.19 -5.81 13.83
CA LYS A 141 12.38 -7.11 14.46
C LYS A 141 11.44 -7.34 15.64
N GLN A 142 11.19 -6.31 16.45
CA GLN A 142 10.27 -6.40 17.60
C GLN A 142 8.83 -6.66 17.14
N LEU A 143 8.36 -5.93 16.11
CA LEU A 143 7.03 -6.13 15.52
C LEU A 143 6.89 -7.51 14.88
N ALA A 144 7.93 -8.02 14.22
CA ALA A 144 7.94 -9.36 13.67
C ALA A 144 7.83 -10.44 14.76
N LEU A 145 8.57 -10.30 15.85
CA LEU A 145 8.48 -11.22 17.01
C LEU A 145 7.10 -11.16 17.70
N PHE A 146 6.47 -9.99 17.74
CA PHE A 146 5.10 -9.86 18.26
C PHE A 146 4.07 -10.65 17.42
N ALA A 147 4.28 -10.72 16.09
CA ALA A 147 3.31 -11.27 15.16
C ALA A 147 3.59 -12.69 14.69
N VAL A 148 4.81 -13.22 14.84
CA VAL A 148 5.16 -14.57 14.37
C VAL A 148 4.22 -15.62 14.98
N GLY A 149 3.75 -16.54 14.13
CA GLY A 149 2.80 -17.60 14.51
C GLY A 149 1.34 -17.13 14.70
N LYS A 150 1.04 -15.86 14.40
CA LYS A 150 -0.31 -15.28 14.49
C LYS A 150 -0.79 -14.74 13.15
N THR A 151 -2.09 -14.54 13.04
CA THR A 151 -2.70 -13.84 11.90
C THR A 151 -2.76 -12.34 12.20
N PRO A 152 -2.04 -11.48 11.47
CA PRO A 152 -2.05 -10.05 11.73
C PRO A 152 -3.32 -9.38 11.20
N VAL A 153 -3.78 -8.38 11.95
CA VAL A 153 -4.86 -7.47 11.55
C VAL A 153 -4.36 -6.05 11.74
N PHE A 154 -4.46 -5.24 10.68
CA PHE A 154 -3.96 -3.87 10.65
C PHE A 154 -5.12 -2.89 10.61
N TYR A 155 -5.19 -1.99 11.58
CA TYR A 155 -6.15 -0.90 11.62
C TYR A 155 -5.44 0.44 11.45
N ALA A 156 -6.04 1.33 10.67
CA ALA A 156 -5.58 2.70 10.51
C ALA A 156 -6.80 3.65 10.49
N GLY A 157 -6.58 4.94 10.63
CA GLY A 157 -7.59 5.94 10.30
C GLY A 157 -7.75 6.07 8.79
N HIS A 158 -8.77 6.79 8.34
CA HIS A 158 -9.11 6.93 6.92
C HIS A 158 -7.94 7.51 6.08
N LEU A 159 -7.22 8.51 6.61
CA LEU A 159 -6.07 9.10 5.92
C LEU A 159 -4.96 8.06 5.70
N MET A 160 -4.70 7.21 6.71
CA MET A 160 -3.66 6.18 6.69
C MET A 160 -4.16 4.79 6.26
N ALA A 161 -5.40 4.65 5.84
CA ALA A 161 -5.96 3.39 5.33
C ALA A 161 -5.09 2.71 4.24
N PRO A 162 -4.48 3.45 3.27
CA PRO A 162 -3.56 2.85 2.30
C PRO A 162 -2.33 2.20 2.93
N VAL A 163 -1.88 2.70 4.09
CA VAL A 163 -0.75 2.12 4.84
C VAL A 163 -1.15 0.76 5.41
N ALA A 164 -2.30 0.66 6.07
CA ALA A 164 -2.81 -0.62 6.58
C ALA A 164 -2.97 -1.65 5.45
N TYR A 165 -3.48 -1.23 4.29
CA TYR A 165 -3.58 -2.07 3.11
C TYR A 165 -2.20 -2.52 2.58
N LYS A 166 -1.20 -1.62 2.54
CA LYS A 166 0.19 -1.97 2.16
C LYS A 166 0.79 -2.96 3.15
N TRP A 167 0.59 -2.78 4.46
CA TRP A 167 1.03 -3.73 5.49
C TRP A 167 0.47 -5.13 5.21
N LYS A 168 -0.84 -5.23 4.95
CA LYS A 168 -1.50 -6.48 4.57
C LYS A 168 -0.86 -7.12 3.34
N ILE A 169 -0.61 -6.35 2.27
CA ILE A 169 0.01 -6.85 1.02
C ILE A 169 1.42 -7.37 1.30
N SER A 170 2.26 -6.58 1.98
CA SER A 170 3.64 -6.98 2.32
C SER A 170 3.65 -8.28 3.13
N TRP A 171 2.71 -8.44 4.06
CA TRP A 171 2.60 -9.68 4.84
C TRP A 171 2.21 -10.88 3.99
N ASN A 172 1.22 -10.72 3.12
CA ASN A 172 0.79 -11.82 2.25
C ASN A 172 1.91 -12.26 1.30
N GLU A 173 2.60 -11.31 0.68
CA GLU A 173 3.59 -11.63 -0.35
C GLU A 173 5.00 -11.94 0.19
N ASN A 174 5.48 -11.27 1.24
CA ASN A 174 6.78 -11.54 1.83
C ASN A 174 6.71 -12.69 2.84
N ALA A 175 5.85 -12.58 3.86
CA ALA A 175 5.76 -13.55 4.94
C ALA A 175 4.98 -14.82 4.60
N LYS A 176 4.33 -14.88 3.43
CA LYS A 176 3.44 -15.99 3.00
C LYS A 176 2.34 -16.28 4.03
N ASN A 177 1.90 -15.26 4.74
CA ASN A 177 0.94 -15.34 5.83
C ASN A 177 -0.32 -14.53 5.49
N VAL A 178 -1.49 -15.11 5.73
CA VAL A 178 -2.77 -14.40 5.58
C VAL A 178 -2.82 -13.24 6.56
N ALA A 179 -3.27 -12.08 6.08
CA ALA A 179 -3.39 -10.85 6.85
C ALA A 179 -4.67 -10.12 6.49
N PHE A 180 -5.22 -9.36 7.43
CA PHE A 180 -6.41 -8.55 7.27
C PHE A 180 -6.12 -7.08 7.59
N TRP A 181 -6.99 -6.21 7.12
CA TRP A 181 -6.94 -4.79 7.45
C TRP A 181 -8.33 -4.18 7.44
N ASN A 182 -8.51 -3.09 8.17
CA ASN A 182 -9.71 -2.26 8.12
C ASN A 182 -9.37 -0.82 8.50
N GLU A 183 -10.31 0.09 8.29
CA GLU A 183 -10.15 1.50 8.60
C GLU A 183 -11.18 2.00 9.60
N LEU A 184 -10.79 3.01 10.40
CA LEU A 184 -11.70 3.79 11.21
C LEU A 184 -12.19 4.99 10.41
N PRO A 185 -13.48 5.37 10.50
CA PRO A 185 -14.45 4.91 11.52
C PRO A 185 -15.21 3.62 11.16
N GLU A 186 -15.11 3.07 9.94
CA GLU A 186 -15.91 1.95 9.45
C GLU A 186 -15.80 0.70 10.34
N PHE A 187 -14.60 0.37 10.82
CA PHE A 187 -14.35 -0.70 11.80
C PHE A 187 -15.34 -0.67 12.97
N ASN A 188 -15.64 0.53 13.51
CA ASN A 188 -16.50 0.67 14.69
C ASN A 188 -17.99 0.42 14.40
N HIS A 189 -18.40 0.38 13.13
CA HIS A 189 -19.80 0.19 12.74
C HIS A 189 -20.18 -1.29 12.58
N ASN A 190 -19.20 -2.18 12.35
CA ASN A 190 -19.47 -3.58 12.05
C ASN A 190 -18.47 -4.54 12.72
N GLU A 191 -17.18 -4.55 12.33
CA GLU A 191 -16.17 -5.50 12.80
C GLU A 191 -15.94 -5.43 14.32
N PHE A 192 -16.17 -4.27 14.93
CA PHE A 192 -16.12 -4.06 16.37
C PHE A 192 -16.97 -5.08 17.13
N MET A 193 -18.17 -5.42 16.63
CA MET A 193 -19.03 -6.45 17.21
C MET A 193 -18.49 -7.86 17.00
N GLY A 194 -17.74 -8.09 15.92
CA GLY A 194 -17.13 -9.39 15.65
C GLY A 194 -16.14 -9.85 16.72
N TRP A 195 -15.58 -8.93 17.50
CA TRP A 195 -14.70 -9.25 18.61
C TRP A 195 -15.44 -9.68 19.89
N ALA A 196 -16.76 -9.51 19.96
CA ALA A 196 -17.54 -9.70 21.19
C ALA A 196 -17.84 -11.18 21.52
N SER A 197 -17.92 -12.08 20.53
CA SER A 197 -18.47 -13.43 20.68
C SER A 197 -17.48 -14.59 20.54
N HIS A 198 -16.21 -14.33 20.30
CA HIS A 198 -15.22 -15.39 20.08
C HIS A 198 -14.54 -15.87 21.37
N PRO A 199 -13.91 -17.06 21.35
CA PRO A 199 -13.03 -17.49 22.42
C PRO A 199 -12.03 -16.41 22.81
N ILE A 200 -11.66 -16.34 24.08
CA ILE A 200 -10.70 -15.34 24.60
C ILE A 200 -9.33 -15.48 23.91
N GLU A 201 -8.90 -16.70 23.67
CA GLU A 201 -7.67 -17.00 22.96
C GLU A 201 -7.91 -16.91 21.44
N LYS A 202 -7.40 -15.85 20.84
CA LYS A 202 -7.51 -15.58 19.40
C LYS A 202 -6.10 -15.49 18.83
N PRO A 203 -5.76 -16.28 17.78
CA PRO A 203 -4.42 -16.30 17.20
C PRO A 203 -4.15 -15.06 16.30
N PHE A 204 -4.55 -13.88 16.76
CA PHE A 204 -4.37 -12.64 16.04
C PHE A 204 -3.28 -11.76 16.66
N ALA A 205 -2.50 -11.09 15.82
CA ALA A 205 -1.67 -9.96 16.17
C ALA A 205 -2.35 -8.69 15.67
N VAL A 206 -2.88 -7.89 16.59
CA VAL A 206 -3.59 -6.66 16.23
C VAL A 206 -2.62 -5.50 16.25
N PHE A 207 -2.59 -4.71 15.16
CA PHE A 207 -1.77 -3.51 15.02
C PHE A 207 -2.67 -2.31 14.78
N ASP A 208 -2.54 -1.30 15.62
CA ASP A 208 -3.14 0.02 15.43
C ASP A 208 -2.06 0.97 14.88
N LEU A 209 -2.16 1.33 13.59
CA LEU A 209 -1.25 2.25 12.90
C LEU A 209 -1.76 3.67 13.11
N VAL A 210 -1.18 4.38 14.08
CA VAL A 210 -1.72 5.63 14.59
C VAL A 210 -0.92 6.82 14.07
N SER A 211 -1.60 7.75 13.38
CA SER A 211 -1.07 9.02 12.91
C SER A 211 -1.64 10.19 13.73
N GLU A 212 -0.79 11.14 14.06
CA GLU A 212 -1.22 12.42 14.67
C GLU A 212 -1.97 13.32 13.68
N PHE A 213 -1.83 13.08 12.37
CA PHE A 213 -2.52 13.84 11.32
C PHE A 213 -3.96 13.36 11.06
N GLU A 214 -4.38 12.26 11.66
CA GLU A 214 -5.78 11.86 11.62
C GLU A 214 -6.66 12.83 12.42
N HIS A 215 -7.90 12.97 11.99
CA HIS A 215 -8.89 13.75 12.73
C HIS A 215 -8.94 13.31 14.22
N GLU A 216 -9.04 14.25 15.15
CA GLU A 216 -9.05 14.00 16.60
C GLU A 216 -10.05 12.91 17.04
N ARG A 217 -11.20 12.82 16.35
CA ARG A 217 -12.22 11.79 16.61
C ARG A 217 -11.77 10.39 16.21
N ILE A 218 -10.90 10.28 15.20
CA ILE A 218 -10.30 8.99 14.81
C ILE A 218 -9.29 8.56 15.89
N GLN A 219 -8.43 9.47 16.34
CA GLN A 219 -7.49 9.18 17.44
C GLN A 219 -8.23 8.73 18.69
N LYS A 220 -9.34 9.41 19.04
CA LYS A 220 -10.20 9.03 20.17
C LYS A 220 -10.87 7.67 19.98
N ARG A 221 -11.20 7.29 18.74
CA ARG A 221 -11.76 5.95 18.44
C ARG A 221 -10.76 4.82 18.71
N PHE A 222 -9.48 4.98 18.41
CA PHE A 222 -8.46 4.00 18.79
C PHE A 222 -8.43 3.77 20.30
N GLU A 223 -8.34 4.85 21.09
CA GLU A 223 -8.33 4.80 22.55
C GLU A 223 -9.56 4.10 23.12
N VAL A 224 -10.75 4.52 22.66
CA VAL A 224 -12.03 3.97 23.14
C VAL A 224 -12.19 2.52 22.72
N SER A 225 -11.78 2.17 21.49
CA SER A 225 -11.84 0.79 21.00
C SER A 225 -10.94 -0.14 21.81
N ASP A 226 -9.71 0.25 22.10
CA ASP A 226 -8.78 -0.55 22.91
C ASP A 226 -9.37 -0.80 24.31
N ARG A 227 -9.92 0.24 24.94
CA ARG A 227 -10.56 0.12 26.26
C ARG A 227 -11.78 -0.79 26.25
N LEU A 228 -12.70 -0.64 25.31
CA LEU A 228 -13.95 -1.42 25.26
C LEU A 228 -13.74 -2.87 24.80
N LEU A 229 -12.71 -3.12 24.01
CA LEU A 229 -12.34 -4.46 23.55
C LEU A 229 -11.33 -5.16 24.47
N SER A 230 -10.94 -4.51 25.56
CA SER A 230 -10.07 -5.14 26.58
C SER A 230 -10.70 -6.44 27.08
N GLY A 231 -9.92 -7.55 27.05
CA GLY A 231 -10.39 -8.90 27.39
C GLY A 231 -11.29 -9.55 26.33
N ARG A 232 -11.62 -8.88 25.23
CA ARG A 232 -12.41 -9.43 24.13
C ARG A 232 -11.58 -9.74 22.89
N ARG A 233 -10.48 -9.02 22.68
CA ARG A 233 -9.48 -9.28 21.63
C ARG A 233 -8.07 -9.26 22.23
N PRO A 234 -7.04 -9.78 21.51
CA PRO A 234 -5.66 -9.51 21.87
C PRO A 234 -5.43 -8.00 21.94
N LYS A 235 -4.62 -7.56 22.91
CA LYS A 235 -4.26 -6.15 23.03
C LYS A 235 -3.58 -5.68 21.73
N ALA A 236 -4.03 -4.56 21.20
CA ALA A 236 -3.40 -3.96 20.03
C ALA A 236 -1.98 -3.48 20.35
N HIS A 237 -1.08 -3.72 19.42
CA HIS A 237 0.23 -3.08 19.39
C HIS A 237 0.11 -1.76 18.65
N ILE A 238 0.34 -0.65 19.36
CA ILE A 238 0.27 0.69 18.77
C ILE A 238 1.57 0.95 18.03
N VAL A 239 1.49 1.22 16.74
CA VAL A 239 2.59 1.72 15.91
C VAL A 239 2.35 3.20 15.66
N SER A 240 3.02 4.05 16.44
CA SER A 240 2.99 5.50 16.22
C SER A 240 3.79 5.82 14.96
N LEU A 241 3.12 6.32 13.93
CA LEU A 241 3.75 6.62 12.64
C LEU A 241 4.69 7.82 12.80
N GLN A 242 5.85 7.76 12.16
CA GLN A 242 6.89 8.78 12.28
C GLN A 242 6.94 9.63 11.01
N GLY A 243 7.25 10.91 11.18
CA GLY A 243 7.37 11.90 10.11
C GLY A 243 6.61 13.18 10.43
N ASP A 244 7.00 14.28 9.82
CA ASP A 244 6.50 15.64 10.05
C ASP A 244 5.31 16.03 9.16
N SER A 245 4.84 15.10 8.34
CA SER A 245 3.70 15.29 7.44
C SER A 245 2.95 13.97 7.20
N PRO A 246 1.70 14.00 6.70
CA PRO A 246 0.98 12.79 6.27
C PRO A 246 1.77 11.96 5.26
N LEU A 247 2.41 12.61 4.28
CA LEU A 247 3.23 11.92 3.28
C LEU A 247 4.43 11.22 3.93
N ALA A 248 5.17 11.92 4.80
CA ALA A 248 6.32 11.34 5.50
C ALA A 248 5.92 10.10 6.30
N GLN A 249 4.83 10.17 7.06
CA GLN A 249 4.31 9.04 7.83
C GLN A 249 3.87 7.86 6.95
N MET A 250 3.22 8.14 5.82
CA MET A 250 2.86 7.08 4.84
C MET A 250 4.09 6.39 4.27
N LEU A 251 5.10 7.15 3.84
CA LEU A 251 6.33 6.60 3.26
C LEU A 251 7.10 5.78 4.28
N TRP A 252 7.31 6.31 5.48
CA TRP A 252 7.98 5.63 6.58
C TRP A 252 7.30 4.30 6.93
N ALA A 253 5.99 4.34 7.11
CA ALA A 253 5.22 3.16 7.50
C ALA A 253 5.17 2.10 6.39
N CYS A 254 5.13 2.50 5.13
CA CYS A 254 5.18 1.56 4.00
C CYS A 254 6.52 0.83 3.90
N ILE A 255 7.63 1.53 4.14
CA ILE A 255 8.97 0.93 4.16
C ILE A 255 9.11 0.01 5.38
N LEU A 256 8.64 0.45 6.55
CA LEU A 256 8.63 -0.39 7.76
C LEU A 256 7.88 -1.70 7.54
N ALA A 257 6.73 -1.67 6.83
CA ALA A 257 5.96 -2.88 6.49
C ALA A 257 6.80 -3.92 5.74
N ASP A 258 7.65 -3.49 4.81
CA ASP A 258 8.51 -4.38 4.05
C ASP A 258 9.56 -5.04 4.95
N PHE A 259 10.23 -4.26 5.81
CA PHE A 259 11.19 -4.81 6.78
C PHE A 259 10.53 -5.80 7.75
N VAL A 260 9.40 -5.44 8.36
CA VAL A 260 8.69 -6.30 9.32
C VAL A 260 8.26 -7.60 8.65
N SER A 261 7.65 -7.55 7.47
CA SER A 261 7.17 -8.74 6.78
C SER A 261 8.29 -9.66 6.29
N ILE A 262 9.46 -9.10 5.93
CA ILE A 262 10.66 -9.88 5.60
C ILE A 262 11.19 -10.58 6.86
N TYR A 263 11.24 -9.90 8.02
CA TYR A 263 11.64 -10.55 9.28
C TYR A 263 10.66 -11.66 9.68
N VAL A 264 9.37 -11.48 9.47
CA VAL A 264 8.39 -12.56 9.70
C VAL A 264 8.63 -13.73 8.75
N ALA A 265 8.95 -13.48 7.48
CA ALA A 265 9.33 -14.54 6.54
C ALA A 265 10.52 -15.37 7.05
N VAL A 266 11.57 -14.69 7.51
CA VAL A 266 12.76 -15.34 8.10
C VAL A 266 12.39 -16.18 9.32
N LEU A 267 11.57 -15.63 10.24
CA LEU A 267 11.11 -16.33 11.43
C LEU A 267 10.23 -17.55 11.10
N ASN A 268 9.45 -17.47 10.01
CA ASN A 268 8.64 -18.59 9.51
C ASN A 268 9.44 -19.59 8.66
N GLY A 269 10.72 -19.34 8.38
CA GLY A 269 11.56 -20.18 7.55
C GLY A 269 11.14 -20.22 6.07
N VAL A 270 10.53 -19.13 5.57
CA VAL A 270 10.09 -19.02 4.17
C VAL A 270 10.91 -17.98 3.42
N ASP A 271 11.15 -18.21 2.13
CA ASP A 271 11.79 -17.21 1.26
C ASP A 271 10.80 -16.09 0.94
N PRO A 272 11.11 -14.83 1.27
CA PRO A 272 10.23 -13.70 0.97
C PRO A 272 10.14 -13.40 -0.54
N ALA A 273 11.15 -13.70 -1.34
CA ALA A 273 11.25 -13.22 -2.71
C ALA A 273 10.24 -13.86 -3.68
N PRO A 274 10.09 -15.19 -3.82
CA PRO A 274 9.26 -15.78 -4.86
C PRO A 274 7.77 -15.63 -4.60
N VAL A 275 6.99 -15.57 -5.69
CA VAL A 275 5.52 -15.53 -5.67
C VAL A 275 4.94 -16.64 -6.58
N GLU A 276 5.45 -17.84 -6.44
CA GLU A 276 5.19 -18.98 -7.33
C GLU A 276 3.71 -19.28 -7.56
N LEU A 277 2.86 -19.14 -6.52
CA LEU A 277 1.42 -19.36 -6.65
C LEU A 277 0.75 -18.32 -7.55
N ILE A 278 1.21 -17.06 -7.46
CA ILE A 278 0.70 -15.98 -8.31
C ILE A 278 1.12 -16.24 -9.76
N GLU A 279 2.36 -16.63 -9.99
CA GLU A 279 2.86 -16.95 -11.33
C GLU A 279 2.15 -18.18 -11.94
N LYS A 280 1.91 -19.21 -11.15
CA LYS A 280 1.11 -20.37 -11.58
C LYS A 280 -0.32 -19.96 -11.94
N PHE A 281 -0.95 -19.14 -11.11
CA PHE A 281 -2.30 -18.64 -11.35
C PHE A 281 -2.40 -17.86 -12.67
N LYS A 282 -1.50 -16.91 -12.91
CA LYS A 282 -1.44 -16.16 -14.18
C LYS A 282 -1.28 -17.08 -15.40
N LYS A 283 -0.43 -18.10 -15.26
CA LYS A 283 -0.21 -19.08 -16.33
C LYS A 283 -1.43 -19.95 -16.63
N GLU A 284 -2.24 -20.25 -15.62
CA GLU A 284 -3.51 -20.97 -15.85
C GLU A 284 -4.56 -20.06 -16.50
N LEU A 285 -4.63 -18.79 -16.13
CA LEU A 285 -5.54 -17.82 -16.76
C LEU A 285 -5.22 -17.54 -18.23
N SER A 286 -3.97 -17.70 -18.66
CA SER A 286 -3.54 -17.45 -20.04
C SER A 286 -3.77 -18.63 -21.00
N LYS A 287 -4.33 -19.75 -20.52
CA LYS A 287 -4.73 -20.91 -21.32
C LYS A 287 -6.14 -20.73 -21.87
#